data_49e8d036b38f3f51f1ebba5d02970ef6
#
_entry.id   49e8d036b38f3f51f1ebba5d02970ef6
#
_cell.length_a   1.000
_cell.length_b   1.000
_cell.length_c   1.000
_cell.angle_alpha   90.00
_cell.angle_beta   90.00
_cell.angle_gamma   90.00
#
_symmetry.space_group_name_H-M   'P 1'
#
loop_
_entity.id
_entity.type
_entity.pdbx_description
1 polymer ?
#
loop_
_entity_poly.entity_id
_entity_poly.type
_entity_poly.pdbx_seq_one_letter_code
_entity_poly.pdbx_strand_id
1 'polypeptide(L)'
;MSNILYIVVPCYNEQEVLPETSKRLREKVQTLRQSGKIDADSRILFVNDGSKDATWEMVQKLHEENSVFSGVNLSRNRGHQNALLAGIAVAAEHADMIVSMDADLQDDVDAMDRMIDAYETGNDIVYGVRSSRQKDTFFKRNTAQLFYRMLHFLGAEIVYNHADYRLLS
;
A
#
# COMPACT_ATOMS: atom_id res chain seq x y z
N MET A 1 1.30 8.36 22.79
CA MET A 1 1.04 6.96 22.42
C MET A 1 1.48 6.83 20.99
N SER A 2 2.14 5.72 20.63
CA SER A 2 2.49 5.46 19.23
C SER A 2 1.25 5.03 18.45
N ASN A 3 1.14 5.45 17.18
CA ASN A 3 -0.02 5.17 16.35
C ASN A 3 0.03 3.74 15.77
N ILE A 4 -1.12 3.10 15.65
CA ILE A 4 -1.25 1.79 15.01
C ILE A 4 -1.25 1.97 13.49
N LEU A 5 -0.26 1.35 12.82
CA LEU A 5 -0.13 1.33 11.36
C LEU A 5 -0.64 0.00 10.78
N TYR A 6 -1.49 0.06 9.77
CA TYR A 6 -1.77 -1.07 8.89
C TYR A 6 -1.20 -0.81 7.48
N ILE A 7 -0.42 -1.77 6.97
CA ILE A 7 0.07 -1.74 5.58
C ILE A 7 -0.83 -2.67 4.78
N VAL A 8 -1.65 -2.11 3.89
CA VAL A 8 -2.61 -2.86 3.06
C VAL A 8 -1.98 -3.16 1.70
N VAL A 9 -1.90 -4.44 1.37
CA VAL A 9 -1.23 -4.94 0.17
C VAL A 9 -2.19 -5.85 -0.61
N PRO A 10 -2.86 -5.35 -1.68
CA PRO A 10 -3.66 -6.20 -2.56
C PRO A 10 -2.78 -7.18 -3.32
N CYS A 11 -3.23 -8.44 -3.44
CA CYS A 11 -2.50 -9.52 -4.10
C CYS A 11 -3.41 -10.30 -5.06
N TYR A 12 -2.95 -10.54 -6.28
CA TYR A 12 -3.61 -11.41 -7.23
C TYR A 12 -2.59 -12.20 -8.06
N ASN A 13 -2.42 -13.50 -7.77
CA ASN A 13 -1.41 -14.37 -8.36
C ASN A 13 0.02 -13.82 -8.17
N GLU A 14 0.39 -13.54 -6.92
CA GLU A 14 1.66 -12.92 -6.53
C GLU A 14 2.60 -13.90 -5.79
N GLN A 15 2.43 -15.21 -5.98
CA GLN A 15 3.24 -16.24 -5.28
C GLN A 15 4.74 -16.08 -5.47
N GLU A 16 5.20 -15.52 -6.61
CA GLU A 16 6.62 -15.35 -6.90
C GLU A 16 7.26 -14.18 -6.15
N VAL A 17 6.51 -13.10 -5.94
CA VAL A 17 7.04 -11.87 -5.30
C VAL A 17 6.74 -11.79 -3.82
N LEU A 18 5.68 -12.45 -3.34
CA LEU A 18 5.21 -12.39 -1.97
C LEU A 18 6.28 -12.73 -0.91
N PRO A 19 7.21 -13.69 -1.12
CA PRO A 19 8.27 -13.98 -0.15
C PRO A 19 9.19 -12.79 0.11
N GLU A 20 9.61 -12.09 -0.94
CA GLU A 20 10.48 -10.91 -0.81
C GLU A 20 9.70 -9.73 -0.24
N THR A 21 8.46 -9.52 -0.69
CA THR A 21 7.59 -8.46 -0.20
C THR A 21 7.31 -8.61 1.29
N SER A 22 6.92 -9.79 1.75
CA SER A 22 6.66 -10.05 3.16
C SER A 22 7.90 -9.84 4.04
N LYS A 23 9.06 -10.28 3.55
CA LYS A 23 10.35 -10.09 4.25
C LYS A 23 10.65 -8.60 4.44
N ARG A 24 10.63 -7.81 3.35
CA ARG A 24 10.94 -6.37 3.40
C ARG A 24 9.97 -5.58 4.26
N LEU A 25 8.68 -5.87 4.14
CA LEU A 25 7.66 -5.20 4.95
C LEU A 25 7.80 -5.54 6.44
N ARG A 26 8.11 -6.79 6.77
CA ARG A 26 8.38 -7.20 8.16
C ARG A 26 9.59 -6.46 8.73
N GLU A 27 10.69 -6.39 7.99
CA GLU A 27 11.89 -5.65 8.39
C GLU A 27 11.58 -4.17 8.62
N LYS A 28 10.78 -3.56 7.73
CA LYS A 28 10.36 -2.16 7.86
C LYS A 28 9.49 -1.93 9.09
N VAL A 29 8.46 -2.74 9.31
CA VAL A 29 7.61 -2.65 10.50
C VAL A 29 8.44 -2.82 11.77
N GLN A 30 9.38 -3.74 11.79
CA GLN A 30 10.27 -3.93 12.93
C GLN A 30 11.14 -2.68 13.21
N THR A 31 11.71 -2.08 12.18
CA THR A 31 12.50 -0.83 12.29
C THR A 31 11.63 0.32 12.82
N LEU A 32 10.43 0.50 12.29
CA LEU A 32 9.50 1.54 12.73
C LEU A 32 9.04 1.35 14.18
N ARG A 33 8.81 0.11 14.62
CA ARG A 33 8.53 -0.20 16.03
C ARG A 33 9.71 0.10 16.94
N GLN A 34 10.93 -0.29 16.55
CA GLN A 34 12.15 -0.04 17.33
C GLN A 34 12.46 1.45 17.47
N SER A 35 12.14 2.26 16.47
CA SER A 35 12.28 3.71 16.53
C SER A 35 11.12 4.42 17.26
N GLY A 36 10.11 3.69 17.71
CA GLY A 36 8.94 4.23 18.41
C GLY A 36 7.96 4.99 17.53
N LYS A 37 8.10 4.93 16.20
CA LYS A 37 7.20 5.60 15.25
C LYS A 37 5.81 4.95 15.15
N ILE A 38 5.73 3.64 15.39
CA ILE A 38 4.46 2.89 15.32
C ILE A 38 4.30 1.98 16.53
N ASP A 39 3.05 1.65 16.82
CA ASP A 39 2.69 0.76 17.91
C ASP A 39 3.01 -0.73 17.62
N ALA A 40 3.14 -1.52 18.68
CA ALA A 40 3.35 -2.97 18.60
C ALA A 40 2.18 -3.71 17.92
N ASP A 41 0.98 -3.12 17.94
CA ASP A 41 -0.23 -3.68 17.33
C ASP A 41 -0.36 -3.36 15.82
N SER A 42 0.61 -2.66 15.24
CA SER A 42 0.67 -2.44 13.78
C SER A 42 0.75 -3.76 13.00
N ARG A 43 0.17 -3.83 11.81
CA ARG A 43 0.04 -5.07 11.00
C ARG A 43 0.34 -4.82 9.52
N ILE A 44 0.68 -5.93 8.83
CA ILE A 44 0.73 -6.03 7.37
C ILE A 44 -0.48 -6.84 6.96
N LEU A 45 -1.41 -6.24 6.23
CA LEU A 45 -2.66 -6.84 5.79
C LEU A 45 -2.61 -7.15 4.31
N PHE A 46 -2.40 -8.43 3.96
CA PHE A 46 -2.52 -8.90 2.59
C PHE A 46 -3.98 -9.13 2.22
N VAL A 47 -4.40 -8.63 1.06
CA VAL A 47 -5.76 -8.82 0.55
C VAL A 47 -5.71 -9.68 -0.70
N ASN A 48 -6.04 -10.95 -0.57
CA ASN A 48 -6.09 -11.87 -1.70
C ASN A 48 -7.35 -11.61 -2.54
N ASP A 49 -7.16 -11.17 -3.78
CA ASP A 49 -8.26 -10.90 -4.74
C ASP A 49 -8.64 -12.17 -5.54
N GLY A 50 -8.85 -13.29 -4.84
CA GLY A 50 -9.27 -14.55 -5.45
C GLY A 50 -8.21 -15.14 -6.37
N SER A 51 -6.94 -15.19 -5.92
CA SER A 51 -5.83 -15.82 -6.63
C SER A 51 -6.10 -17.28 -6.94
N LYS A 52 -5.49 -17.77 -8.00
CA LYS A 52 -5.58 -19.17 -8.46
C LYS A 52 -4.30 -19.98 -8.21
N ASP A 53 -3.26 -19.29 -7.79
CA ASP A 53 -1.95 -19.83 -7.44
C ASP A 53 -1.82 -20.01 -5.91
N ALA A 54 -0.64 -20.25 -5.39
CA ALA A 54 -0.38 -20.47 -3.96
C ALA A 54 -0.36 -19.17 -3.12
N THR A 55 -0.76 -18.01 -3.66
CA THR A 55 -0.72 -16.74 -2.94
C THR A 55 -1.45 -16.79 -1.60
N TRP A 56 -2.68 -17.35 -1.58
CA TRP A 56 -3.46 -17.37 -0.34
C TRP A 56 -2.87 -18.32 0.71
N GLU A 57 -2.45 -19.51 0.32
CA GLU A 57 -1.79 -20.45 1.22
C GLU A 57 -0.53 -19.85 1.85
N MET A 58 0.22 -19.06 1.08
CA MET A 58 1.40 -18.35 1.57
C MET A 58 1.03 -17.28 2.60
N VAL A 59 -0.04 -16.50 2.37
CA VAL A 59 -0.52 -15.50 3.34
C VAL A 59 -0.95 -16.17 4.65
N GLN A 60 -1.66 -17.31 4.59
CA GLN A 60 -2.06 -18.06 5.77
C GLN A 60 -0.83 -18.54 6.57
N LYS A 61 0.16 -19.09 5.89
CA LYS A 61 1.41 -19.54 6.51
C LYS A 61 2.17 -18.38 7.16
N LEU A 62 2.28 -17.23 6.50
CA LEU A 62 2.90 -16.04 7.08
C LEU A 62 2.21 -15.60 8.38
N HIS A 63 0.88 -15.64 8.42
CA HIS A 63 0.11 -15.33 9.62
C HIS A 63 0.36 -16.33 10.77
N GLU A 64 0.42 -17.62 10.45
CA GLU A 64 0.73 -18.67 11.44
C GLU A 64 2.14 -18.52 12.02
N GLU A 65 3.11 -18.12 11.20
CA GLU A 65 4.50 -17.93 11.61
C GLU A 65 4.73 -16.63 12.39
N ASN A 66 3.98 -15.57 12.08
CA ASN A 66 4.17 -14.26 12.71
C ASN A 66 2.89 -13.42 12.69
N SER A 67 2.41 -13.06 13.87
CA SER A 67 1.19 -12.27 14.07
C SER A 67 1.23 -10.85 13.46
N VAL A 68 2.38 -10.37 13.00
CA VAL A 68 2.47 -9.10 12.26
C VAL A 68 1.73 -9.16 10.93
N PHE A 69 1.61 -10.36 10.35
CA PHE A 69 0.87 -10.59 9.13
C PHE A 69 -0.59 -10.91 9.40
N SER A 70 -1.47 -10.34 8.60
CA SER A 70 -2.90 -10.63 8.58
C SER A 70 -3.36 -10.76 7.14
N GLY A 71 -4.50 -11.40 6.91
CA GLY A 71 -5.00 -11.61 5.56
C GLY A 71 -6.52 -11.49 5.45
N VAL A 72 -6.97 -10.93 4.34
CA VAL A 72 -8.36 -10.94 3.87
C VAL A 72 -8.44 -11.74 2.59
N ASN A 73 -9.36 -12.70 2.51
CA ASN A 73 -9.55 -13.52 1.31
C ASN A 73 -10.88 -13.21 0.65
N LEU A 74 -10.85 -12.60 -0.53
CA LEU A 74 -12.04 -12.36 -1.32
C LEU A 74 -12.47 -13.64 -2.02
N SER A 75 -13.76 -13.92 -2.07
CA SER A 75 -14.32 -15.15 -2.65
C SER A 75 -14.05 -15.31 -4.15
N ARG A 76 -13.68 -14.24 -4.85
CA ARG A 76 -13.32 -14.20 -6.27
C ARG A 76 -12.61 -12.89 -6.60
N ASN A 77 -11.94 -12.84 -7.75
CA ASN A 77 -11.35 -11.61 -8.26
C ASN A 77 -12.41 -10.52 -8.46
N ARG A 78 -12.18 -9.36 -7.84
CA ARG A 78 -13.01 -8.16 -7.86
C ARG A 78 -12.29 -6.98 -8.49
N GLY A 79 -11.01 -7.15 -8.81
CA GLY A 79 -10.12 -6.13 -9.32
C GLY A 79 -9.41 -5.36 -8.22
N HIS A 80 -8.21 -4.89 -8.55
CA HIS A 80 -7.26 -4.27 -7.64
C HIS A 80 -7.88 -3.21 -6.71
N GLN A 81 -8.67 -2.27 -7.25
CA GLN A 81 -9.26 -1.19 -6.47
C GLN A 81 -10.30 -1.68 -5.44
N ASN A 82 -11.07 -2.72 -5.77
CA ASN A 82 -12.02 -3.30 -4.83
C ASN A 82 -11.31 -4.12 -3.73
N ALA A 83 -10.23 -4.82 -4.08
CA ALA A 83 -9.40 -5.51 -3.10
C ALA A 83 -8.75 -4.51 -2.13
N LEU A 84 -8.19 -3.42 -2.67
CA LEU A 84 -7.62 -2.34 -1.87
C LEU A 84 -8.66 -1.73 -0.93
N LEU A 85 -9.86 -1.41 -1.44
CA LEU A 85 -10.94 -0.84 -0.62
C LEU A 85 -11.40 -1.79 0.48
N ALA A 86 -11.49 -3.10 0.20
CA ALA A 86 -11.81 -4.11 1.21
C ALA A 86 -10.75 -4.16 2.32
N GLY A 87 -9.47 -4.08 1.97
CA GLY A 87 -8.37 -4.02 2.94
C GLY A 87 -8.41 -2.75 3.78
N ILE A 88 -8.64 -1.60 3.18
CA ILE A 88 -8.76 -0.32 3.88
C ILE A 88 -9.96 -0.36 4.85
N ALA A 89 -11.11 -0.90 4.43
CA ALA A 89 -12.28 -1.00 5.29
C ALA A 89 -12.02 -1.87 6.54
N VAL A 90 -11.30 -2.98 6.39
CA VAL A 90 -10.91 -3.82 7.54
C VAL A 90 -9.86 -3.12 8.41
N ALA A 91 -8.86 -2.48 7.81
CA ALA A 91 -7.80 -1.79 8.53
C ALA A 91 -8.34 -0.59 9.35
N ALA A 92 -9.31 0.15 8.81
CA ALA A 92 -9.91 1.32 9.46
C ALA A 92 -10.63 1.03 10.80
N GLU A 93 -10.97 -0.23 11.05
CA GLU A 93 -11.56 -0.64 12.34
C GLU A 93 -10.50 -0.76 13.45
N HIS A 94 -9.21 -0.77 13.11
CA HIS A 94 -8.14 -1.11 14.04
C HIS A 94 -6.93 -0.16 14.01
N ALA A 95 -6.79 0.63 12.96
CA ALA A 95 -5.59 1.44 12.70
C ALA A 95 -5.87 2.94 12.84
N ASP A 96 -4.87 3.68 13.33
CA ASP A 96 -4.85 5.14 13.32
C ASP A 96 -4.36 5.68 11.97
N MET A 97 -3.55 4.89 11.26
CA MET A 97 -3.04 5.22 9.93
C MET A 97 -2.91 3.96 9.05
N ILE A 98 -3.22 4.11 7.77
CA ILE A 98 -3.21 3.03 6.80
C ILE A 98 -2.29 3.43 5.65
N VAL A 99 -1.31 2.59 5.34
CA VAL A 99 -0.49 2.73 4.12
C VAL A 99 -0.94 1.69 3.10
N SER A 100 -1.33 2.12 1.90
CA SER A 100 -1.59 1.24 0.77
C SER A 100 -0.38 1.17 -0.14
N MET A 101 -0.02 -0.02 -0.62
CA MET A 101 1.07 -0.22 -1.59
C MET A 101 0.87 -1.50 -2.42
N ASP A 102 1.52 -1.55 -3.58
CA ASP A 102 1.50 -2.72 -4.45
C ASP A 102 2.43 -3.84 -3.93
N ALA A 103 2.10 -5.10 -4.27
CA ALA A 103 2.86 -6.27 -3.83
C ALA A 103 4.22 -6.40 -4.52
N ASP A 104 4.45 -5.75 -5.66
CA ASP A 104 5.60 -5.93 -6.54
C ASP A 104 6.86 -5.13 -6.12
N LEU A 105 6.80 -4.40 -5.01
CA LEU A 105 7.90 -3.60 -4.46
C LEU A 105 8.46 -2.54 -5.43
N GLN A 106 7.67 -2.06 -6.39
CA GLN A 106 8.07 -0.93 -7.23
C GLN A 106 8.09 0.39 -6.46
N ASP A 107 7.33 0.45 -5.36
CA ASP A 107 7.31 1.59 -4.47
C ASP A 107 8.44 1.50 -3.42
N ASP A 108 8.99 2.65 -3.07
CA ASP A 108 10.07 2.76 -2.09
C ASP A 108 9.52 2.55 -0.67
N VAL A 109 9.75 1.35 -0.11
CA VAL A 109 9.34 1.01 1.26
C VAL A 109 9.89 2.00 2.29
N ASP A 110 11.06 2.60 2.04
CA ASP A 110 11.68 3.57 2.95
C ASP A 110 11.00 4.95 2.92
N ALA A 111 10.19 5.22 1.91
CA ALA A 111 9.37 6.43 1.90
C ALA A 111 8.30 6.44 3.01
N MET A 112 7.94 5.29 3.60
CA MET A 112 7.02 5.22 4.75
C MET A 112 7.44 6.10 5.93
N ASP A 113 8.73 6.21 6.21
CA ASP A 113 9.21 7.08 7.30
C ASP A 113 8.75 8.52 7.11
N ARG A 114 8.92 9.03 5.88
CA ARG A 114 8.50 10.40 5.53
C ARG A 114 6.99 10.58 5.49
N MET A 115 6.26 9.52 5.12
CA MET A 115 4.80 9.55 5.15
C MET A 115 4.28 9.63 6.58
N ILE A 116 4.85 8.84 7.50
CA ILE A 116 4.51 8.87 8.92
C ILE A 116 4.88 10.22 9.52
N ASP A 117 6.08 10.75 9.22
CA ASP A 117 6.51 12.07 9.70
C ASP A 117 5.55 13.17 9.20
N ALA A 118 5.06 13.09 7.96
CA ALA A 118 4.06 14.02 7.42
C ALA A 118 2.70 13.89 8.12
N TYR A 119 2.25 12.66 8.40
CA TYR A 119 1.04 12.42 9.18
C TYR A 119 1.14 13.04 10.58
N GLU A 120 2.26 12.86 11.28
CA GLU A 120 2.50 13.42 12.61
C GLU A 120 2.47 14.96 12.63
N THR A 121 2.71 15.60 11.49
CA THR A 121 2.55 17.07 11.34
C THR A 121 1.12 17.50 11.04
N GLY A 122 0.14 16.59 11.04
CA GLY A 122 -1.29 16.86 10.92
C GLY A 122 -1.85 16.74 9.49
N ASN A 123 -1.21 15.94 8.63
CA ASN A 123 -1.75 15.64 7.30
C ASN A 123 -2.57 14.35 7.33
N ASP A 124 -3.84 14.41 6.98
CA ASP A 124 -4.76 13.26 6.94
C ASP A 124 -4.48 12.31 5.75
N ILE A 125 -3.93 12.86 4.64
CA ILE A 125 -3.61 12.09 3.43
C ILE A 125 -2.22 12.47 2.95
N VAL A 126 -1.34 11.47 2.77
CA VAL A 126 0.01 11.63 2.22
C VAL A 126 0.18 10.76 0.99
N TYR A 127 0.50 11.36 -0.15
CA TYR A 127 0.72 10.63 -1.40
C TYR A 127 2.19 10.35 -1.66
N GLY A 128 2.51 9.11 -2.03
CA GLY A 128 3.78 8.77 -2.66
C GLY A 128 3.80 9.28 -4.11
N VAL A 129 4.65 10.26 -4.40
CA VAL A 129 4.81 10.78 -5.76
C VAL A 129 6.10 10.25 -6.36
N ARG A 130 6.00 9.54 -7.49
CA ARG A 130 7.18 9.05 -8.22
C ARG A 130 7.96 10.23 -8.82
N SER A 131 9.20 10.42 -8.39
CA SER A 131 10.05 11.55 -8.80
C SER A 131 10.49 11.50 -10.28
N SER A 132 10.48 10.35 -10.95
CA SER A 132 10.77 10.23 -12.38
C SER A 132 10.11 9.00 -13.02
N ARG A 133 9.43 9.20 -14.14
CA ARG A 133 9.01 8.15 -15.07
C ARG A 133 10.05 8.03 -16.20
N GLN A 134 11.24 7.57 -15.91
CA GLN A 134 12.32 7.44 -16.92
C GLN A 134 12.03 6.40 -18.02
N LYS A 135 10.99 5.56 -17.88
CA LYS A 135 10.65 4.51 -18.85
C LYS A 135 9.40 4.79 -19.70
N ASP A 136 8.73 5.92 -19.52
CA ASP A 136 7.55 6.24 -20.35
C ASP A 136 7.98 6.82 -21.71
N THR A 137 7.45 6.23 -22.78
CA THR A 137 7.63 6.71 -24.16
C THR A 137 7.08 8.14 -24.27
N PHE A 138 7.76 8.99 -25.05
CA PHE A 138 7.39 10.41 -25.27
C PHE A 138 5.89 10.60 -25.60
N PHE A 139 5.29 9.66 -26.32
CA PHE A 139 3.89 9.67 -26.68
C PHE A 139 2.97 9.43 -25.46
N LYS A 140 3.27 8.47 -24.57
CA LYS A 140 2.51 8.22 -23.34
C LYS A 140 2.57 9.42 -22.38
N ARG A 141 3.72 10.06 -22.29
CA ARG A 141 3.90 11.23 -21.43
C ARG A 141 3.07 12.42 -21.91
N ASN A 142 3.01 12.69 -23.21
CA ASN A 142 2.27 13.81 -23.76
C ASN A 142 0.74 13.61 -23.71
N THR A 143 0.27 12.38 -24.00
CA THR A 143 -1.17 12.06 -23.90
C THR A 143 -1.66 12.11 -22.46
N ALA A 144 -0.88 11.63 -21.49
CA ALA A 144 -1.21 11.75 -20.08
C ALA A 144 -1.27 13.23 -19.64
N GLN A 145 -0.31 14.06 -20.03
CA GLN A 145 -0.33 15.50 -19.71
C GLN A 145 -1.54 16.22 -20.32
N LEU A 146 -1.93 15.89 -21.54
CA LEU A 146 -3.11 16.47 -22.19
C LEU A 146 -4.38 16.05 -21.45
N PHE A 147 -4.49 14.78 -21.04
CA PHE A 147 -5.60 14.26 -20.26
C PHE A 147 -5.72 14.96 -18.90
N TYR A 148 -4.63 15.13 -18.16
CA TYR A 148 -4.62 15.85 -16.89
C TYR A 148 -4.98 17.32 -17.05
N ARG A 149 -4.50 17.99 -18.12
CA ARG A 149 -4.92 19.39 -18.41
C ARG A 149 -6.42 19.50 -18.69
N MET A 150 -6.98 18.53 -19.41
CA MET A 150 -8.42 18.49 -19.68
C MET A 150 -9.22 18.28 -18.38
N LEU A 151 -8.77 17.38 -17.50
CA LEU A 151 -9.42 17.16 -16.20
C LEU A 151 -9.35 18.39 -15.29
N HIS A 152 -8.21 19.07 -15.27
CA HIS A 152 -8.05 20.33 -14.52
C HIS A 152 -8.98 21.42 -15.07
N PHE A 153 -9.12 21.52 -16.39
CA PHE A 153 -10.07 22.45 -17.02
C PHE A 153 -11.53 22.13 -16.67
N LEU A 154 -11.84 20.84 -16.42
CA LEU A 154 -13.14 20.38 -15.94
C LEU A 154 -13.34 20.55 -14.41
N GLY A 155 -12.39 21.20 -13.71
CA GLY A 155 -12.47 21.49 -12.28
C GLY A 155 -12.04 20.36 -11.36
N ALA A 156 -11.38 19.30 -11.88
CA ALA A 156 -10.85 18.23 -11.05
C ALA A 156 -9.47 18.59 -10.50
N GLU A 157 -9.33 18.69 -9.19
CA GLU A 157 -8.03 18.81 -8.51
C GLU A 157 -7.41 17.41 -8.38
N ILE A 158 -6.53 17.05 -9.31
CA ILE A 158 -5.87 15.74 -9.33
C ILE A 158 -4.38 15.91 -9.04
N VAL A 159 -3.88 15.14 -8.09
CA VAL A 159 -2.44 15.05 -7.82
C VAL A 159 -1.76 14.34 -8.98
N TYR A 160 -0.86 15.05 -9.67
CA TYR A 160 -0.09 14.50 -10.80
C TYR A 160 0.84 13.36 -10.35
N ASN A 161 0.90 12.27 -11.13
CA ASN A 161 1.80 11.13 -10.89
C ASN A 161 1.64 10.44 -9.53
N HIS A 162 0.42 10.47 -8.93
CA HIS A 162 0.19 9.68 -7.74
C HIS A 162 0.32 8.18 -8.06
N ALA A 163 1.05 7.47 -7.23
CA ALA A 163 1.03 6.01 -7.16
C ALA A 163 -0.13 5.59 -6.25
N ASP A 164 -0.54 4.32 -6.31
CA ASP A 164 -1.47 3.77 -5.32
C ASP A 164 -0.82 3.65 -3.92
N TYR A 165 0.41 4.15 -3.79
CA TYR A 165 1.18 4.27 -2.57
C TYR A 165 0.78 5.55 -1.84
N ARG A 166 -0.01 5.41 -0.78
CA ARG A 166 -0.53 6.53 0.01
C ARG A 166 -0.72 6.13 1.47
N LEU A 167 -0.62 7.14 2.36
CA LEU A 167 -1.01 7.03 3.75
C LEU A 167 -2.33 7.77 3.95
N LEU A 168 -3.23 7.16 4.71
CA LEU A 168 -4.56 7.67 5.08
C LEU A 168 -4.69 7.59 6.60
N SER A 169 -5.35 8.57 7.22
CA SER A 169 -5.79 8.52 8.62
C SER A 169 -7.24 8.06 8.73
#